data_9936c1dafab6443ed650f683a55a8876
#
_entry.id   9936c1dafab6443ed650f683a55a8876
#
_cell.length_a   1.000
_cell.length_b   1.000
_cell.length_c   1.000
_cell.angle_alpha   90.00
_cell.angle_beta   90.00
_cell.angle_gamma   90.00
#
_symmetry.space_group_name_H-M   'P 1'
#
loop_
_entity.id
_entity.type
_entity.pdbx_description
1 polymer ?
#
loop_
_entity_poly.entity_id
_entity_poly.type
_entity_poly.pdbx_seq_one_letter_code
_entity_poly.pdbx_strand_id
1 'polypeptide(L)'
;MKEFIISEAQTEKAVLVGLITPEQNEQKVKEYLDELAFLADTAGVEAVKRFYQRLDYPNSVTFVGSGKLQEIKEYVVENEIGLVIFDDELSTKQLRNIEKELQVKILDRTNLILDIFARRAQTAHAKTQVELAQYKYMLPRLQRLWTHLERQRGGVGMRGPGETQLETDKRIILDKISKLKRDLVEIDKQKSVQRKNRGKMVRVALVGYTNVGKSTLMNQLSKSEVFAENKLFATLDTTVRKVIVDNLPFLLSDTVGFIRKLPTELVESFKSTLDEVREADLLVHVVDISHPTFEEQIEVVNRTLSEIDKTEKPMIMVFNKIDAFTFVPKDEDDLTPRTRENIDLDELKRTWMNKMQDNCIFISAKERTNLDALKALLYERVKQIHITRFPYNDFLFQQYDEE
;
A
#
# COMPACT_ATOMS: atom_id res chain seq x y z
N MET A 1 -36.71 30.97 -5.71
CA MET A 1 -35.91 29.75 -5.44
C MET A 1 -34.53 29.99 -6.06
N LYS A 2 -33.50 30.10 -5.26
CA LYS A 2 -32.10 30.16 -5.78
C LYS A 2 -31.69 28.72 -6.07
N GLU A 3 -31.48 28.40 -7.34
CA GLU A 3 -30.86 27.17 -7.76
C GLU A 3 -29.43 27.13 -7.19
N PHE A 4 -29.18 26.20 -6.31
CA PHE A 4 -27.82 25.84 -5.94
C PHE A 4 -27.23 25.05 -7.12
N ILE A 5 -26.46 25.73 -7.95
CA ILE A 5 -25.60 25.06 -8.91
C ILE A 5 -24.56 24.28 -8.07
N ILE A 6 -24.78 22.98 -7.95
CA ILE A 6 -23.72 22.07 -7.48
C ILE A 6 -22.65 22.11 -8.58
N SER A 7 -21.59 22.88 -8.37
CA SER A 7 -20.41 22.86 -9.21
C SER A 7 -19.94 21.41 -9.21
N GLU A 8 -19.95 20.75 -10.36
CA GLU A 8 -19.25 19.48 -10.55
C GLU A 8 -17.83 19.68 -10.02
N ALA A 9 -17.43 18.87 -9.06
CA ALA A 9 -16.09 18.93 -8.51
C ALA A 9 -15.13 18.67 -9.68
N GLN A 10 -14.50 19.71 -10.20
CA GLN A 10 -13.50 19.57 -11.25
C GLN A 10 -12.40 18.67 -10.72
N THR A 11 -12.16 17.55 -11.41
CA THR A 11 -11.08 16.64 -11.07
C THR A 11 -9.76 17.41 -11.12
N GLU A 12 -9.03 17.44 -10.02
CA GLU A 12 -7.74 18.16 -9.93
C GLU A 12 -6.74 17.48 -10.88
N LYS A 13 -6.12 18.26 -11.77
CA LYS A 13 -5.13 17.76 -12.73
C LYS A 13 -3.74 17.83 -12.14
N ALA A 14 -2.94 16.78 -12.35
CA ALA A 14 -1.59 16.70 -11.85
C ALA A 14 -0.57 16.29 -12.91
N VAL A 15 0.66 16.75 -12.71
CA VAL A 15 1.84 16.29 -13.40
C VAL A 15 2.63 15.36 -12.47
N LEU A 16 3.12 14.25 -13.01
CA LEU A 16 3.92 13.27 -12.28
C LEU A 16 5.40 13.42 -12.64
N VAL A 17 6.27 13.31 -11.63
CA VAL A 17 7.72 13.49 -11.79
C VAL A 17 8.48 12.33 -11.17
N GLY A 18 9.37 11.69 -11.95
CA GLY A 18 10.23 10.59 -11.51
C GLY A 18 11.70 10.78 -11.92
N LEU A 19 12.59 10.01 -11.30
CA LEU A 19 14.01 9.98 -11.65
C LEU A 19 14.41 8.59 -12.16
N ILE A 20 15.28 8.58 -13.17
CA ILE A 20 16.00 7.39 -13.63
C ILE A 20 17.39 7.45 -12.98
N THR A 21 17.64 6.55 -12.04
CA THR A 21 18.94 6.38 -11.38
C THR A 21 19.70 5.22 -12.00
N PRO A 22 21.02 5.06 -11.72
CA PRO A 22 21.80 3.92 -12.23
C PRO A 22 21.25 2.55 -11.83
N GLU A 23 20.49 2.49 -10.74
CA GLU A 23 19.87 1.24 -10.23
C GLU A 23 18.55 0.89 -10.94
N GLN A 24 18.00 1.81 -11.76
CA GLN A 24 16.69 1.69 -12.38
C GLN A 24 16.79 2.00 -13.87
N ASN A 25 16.28 1.09 -14.70
CA ASN A 25 16.17 1.38 -16.12
C ASN A 25 14.94 2.26 -16.42
N GLU A 26 14.89 2.83 -17.63
CA GLU A 26 13.82 3.72 -18.06
C GLU A 26 12.44 3.03 -18.04
N GLN A 27 12.39 1.75 -18.40
CA GLN A 27 11.15 0.96 -18.42
C GLN A 27 10.58 0.83 -17.01
N LYS A 28 11.41 0.51 -16.00
CA LYS A 28 10.99 0.46 -14.61
C LYS A 28 10.44 1.80 -14.09
N VAL A 29 11.08 2.91 -14.46
CA VAL A 29 10.60 4.24 -14.04
C VAL A 29 9.25 4.56 -14.68
N LYS A 30 9.00 4.14 -15.92
CA LYS A 30 7.68 4.28 -16.54
C LYS A 30 6.62 3.49 -15.78
N GLU A 31 6.89 2.23 -15.42
CA GLU A 31 6.00 1.41 -14.61
C GLU A 31 5.75 2.03 -13.22
N TYR A 32 6.77 2.62 -12.61
CA TYR A 32 6.64 3.34 -11.34
C TYR A 32 5.77 4.59 -11.45
N LEU A 33 5.87 5.32 -12.56
CA LEU A 33 4.99 6.45 -12.84
C LEU A 33 3.56 6.00 -13.20
N ASP A 34 3.38 4.80 -13.77
CA ASP A 34 2.05 4.20 -13.95
C ASP A 34 1.40 3.85 -12.60
N GLU A 35 2.18 3.28 -11.67
CA GLU A 35 1.71 3.05 -10.30
C GLU A 35 1.36 4.37 -9.59
N LEU A 36 2.20 5.41 -9.76
CA LEU A 36 1.93 6.74 -9.19
C LEU A 36 0.68 7.37 -9.80
N ALA A 37 0.44 7.20 -11.11
CA ALA A 37 -0.77 7.67 -11.77
C ALA A 37 -2.01 6.96 -11.20
N PHE A 38 -1.92 5.67 -10.92
CA PHE A 38 -3.01 4.92 -10.30
C PHE A 38 -3.25 5.32 -8.83
N LEU A 39 -2.18 5.70 -8.09
CA LEU A 39 -2.31 6.33 -6.77
C LEU A 39 -3.04 7.68 -6.87
N ALA A 40 -2.66 8.53 -7.82
CA ALA A 40 -3.31 9.82 -8.06
C ALA A 40 -4.80 9.66 -8.40
N ASP A 41 -5.15 8.73 -9.31
CA ASP A 41 -6.55 8.40 -9.64
C ASP A 41 -7.32 7.93 -8.41
N THR A 42 -6.71 7.07 -7.56
CA THR A 42 -7.31 6.63 -6.30
C THR A 42 -7.60 7.80 -5.35
N ALA A 43 -6.79 8.86 -5.40
CA ALA A 43 -7.01 10.11 -4.67
C ALA A 43 -8.00 11.06 -5.35
N GLY A 44 -8.53 10.71 -6.53
CA GLY A 44 -9.43 11.55 -7.31
C GLY A 44 -8.71 12.66 -8.09
N VAL A 45 -7.45 12.41 -8.47
CA VAL A 45 -6.59 13.33 -9.21
C VAL A 45 -6.25 12.74 -10.58
N GLU A 46 -6.43 13.49 -11.64
CA GLU A 46 -6.10 13.07 -13.01
C GLU A 46 -4.64 13.34 -13.35
N ALA A 47 -3.87 12.30 -13.66
CA ALA A 47 -2.49 12.41 -14.09
C ALA A 47 -2.41 12.72 -15.59
N VAL A 48 -2.16 13.98 -15.96
CA VAL A 48 -2.18 14.44 -17.37
C VAL A 48 -0.83 14.32 -18.09
N LYS A 49 0.30 14.40 -17.38
CA LYS A 49 1.63 14.32 -17.95
C LYS A 49 2.62 13.68 -17.00
N ARG A 50 3.58 12.96 -17.56
CA ARG A 50 4.68 12.33 -16.83
C ARG A 50 6.00 12.93 -17.29
N PHE A 51 6.82 13.38 -16.33
CA PHE A 51 8.17 13.84 -16.56
C PHE A 51 9.15 12.90 -15.86
N TYR A 52 10.25 12.62 -16.52
CA TYR A 52 11.35 11.90 -15.90
C TYR A 52 12.69 12.48 -16.36
N GLN A 53 13.69 12.31 -15.54
CA GLN A 53 15.05 12.75 -15.83
C GLN A 53 16.04 11.70 -15.38
N ARG A 54 17.10 11.49 -16.15
CA ARG A 54 18.21 10.65 -15.75
C ARG A 54 19.21 11.45 -14.95
N LEU A 55 19.44 11.05 -13.70
CA LEU A 55 20.44 11.63 -12.79
C LEU A 55 21.01 10.48 -11.95
N ASP A 56 22.33 10.57 -11.68
CA ASP A 56 22.97 9.60 -10.79
C ASP A 56 22.44 9.70 -9.35
N TYR A 57 22.15 10.94 -8.92
CA TYR A 57 21.57 11.23 -7.60
C TYR A 57 20.52 12.33 -7.72
N PRO A 58 19.48 12.32 -6.88
CA PRO A 58 18.52 13.43 -6.80
C PRO A 58 19.21 14.75 -6.50
N ASN A 59 18.83 15.81 -7.20
CA ASN A 59 19.38 17.14 -6.90
C ASN A 59 18.98 17.54 -5.47
N SER A 60 19.98 17.95 -4.67
CA SER A 60 19.79 18.30 -3.26
C SER A 60 18.96 19.56 -3.03
N VAL A 61 18.71 20.36 -4.07
CA VAL A 61 17.98 21.65 -4.01
C VAL A 61 16.55 21.49 -4.54
N THR A 62 16.38 20.82 -5.68
CA THR A 62 15.13 20.80 -6.47
C THR A 62 14.72 19.41 -6.92
N PHE A 63 15.37 18.33 -6.41
CA PHE A 63 15.12 16.94 -6.77
C PHE A 63 15.50 16.62 -8.24
N VAL A 64 15.00 17.38 -9.21
CA VAL A 64 15.37 17.36 -10.63
C VAL A 64 16.36 18.49 -10.97
N GLY A 65 17.02 18.42 -12.10
CA GLY A 65 17.88 19.51 -12.59
C GLY A 65 17.08 20.77 -12.93
N SER A 66 17.76 21.93 -12.93
CA SER A 66 17.11 23.24 -13.19
C SER A 66 16.41 23.32 -14.54
N GLY A 67 17.00 22.76 -15.62
CA GLY A 67 16.38 22.73 -16.94
C GLY A 67 15.10 21.89 -16.97
N LYS A 68 15.07 20.73 -16.29
CA LYS A 68 13.87 19.92 -16.19
C LYS A 68 12.79 20.60 -15.34
N LEU A 69 13.19 21.29 -14.27
CA LEU A 69 12.26 22.06 -13.45
C LEU A 69 11.60 23.19 -14.24
N GLN A 70 12.38 23.86 -15.11
CA GLN A 70 11.86 24.90 -15.99
C GLN A 70 10.89 24.35 -17.03
N GLU A 71 11.18 23.17 -17.63
CA GLU A 71 10.27 22.47 -18.54
C GLU A 71 8.95 22.13 -17.87
N ILE A 72 9.00 21.64 -16.62
CA ILE A 72 7.80 21.34 -15.81
C ILE A 72 7.02 22.63 -15.55
N LYS A 73 7.70 23.73 -15.20
CA LYS A 73 7.09 25.04 -14.94
C LYS A 73 6.32 25.57 -16.15
N GLU A 74 6.95 25.54 -17.33
CA GLU A 74 6.33 25.96 -18.57
C GLU A 74 5.08 25.17 -18.87
N TYR A 75 5.14 23.84 -18.75
CA TYR A 75 3.98 22.96 -18.95
C TYR A 75 2.85 23.22 -17.94
N VAL A 76 3.20 23.39 -16.66
CA VAL A 76 2.24 23.68 -15.58
C VAL A 76 1.49 24.98 -15.83
N VAL A 77 2.20 26.05 -16.25
CA VAL A 77 1.58 27.34 -16.56
C VAL A 77 0.73 27.28 -17.84
N GLU A 78 1.24 26.66 -18.91
CA GLU A 78 0.55 26.55 -20.19
C GLU A 78 -0.77 25.77 -20.09
N ASN A 79 -0.80 24.72 -19.26
CA ASN A 79 -1.94 23.83 -19.14
C ASN A 79 -2.77 24.04 -17.85
N GLU A 80 -2.53 25.13 -17.12
CA GLU A 80 -3.23 25.50 -15.88
C GLU A 80 -3.28 24.37 -14.85
N ILE A 81 -2.13 23.69 -14.63
CA ILE A 81 -2.01 22.56 -13.69
C ILE A 81 -1.82 23.08 -12.27
N GLY A 82 -2.70 22.65 -11.34
CA GLY A 82 -2.63 23.04 -9.93
C GLY A 82 -1.74 22.19 -9.05
N LEU A 83 -1.32 21.00 -9.53
CA LEU A 83 -0.67 19.99 -8.70
C LEU A 83 0.50 19.30 -9.42
N VAL A 84 1.61 19.12 -8.71
CA VAL A 84 2.75 18.28 -9.17
C VAL A 84 3.06 17.23 -8.11
N ILE A 85 3.20 15.97 -8.54
CA ILE A 85 3.42 14.82 -7.65
C ILE A 85 4.76 14.16 -7.99
N PHE A 86 5.61 13.99 -7.00
CA PHE A 86 6.91 13.34 -7.12
C PHE A 86 6.85 11.89 -6.64
N ASP A 87 7.48 10.95 -7.37
CA ASP A 87 7.47 9.51 -7.05
C ASP A 87 8.39 9.14 -5.85
N ASP A 88 9.18 10.06 -5.38
CA ASP A 88 10.05 9.90 -4.22
C ASP A 88 9.68 10.88 -3.11
N GLU A 89 10.12 10.57 -1.88
CA GLU A 89 9.97 11.48 -0.77
C GLU A 89 10.88 12.69 -0.94
N LEU A 90 10.31 13.89 -0.79
CA LEU A 90 11.03 15.14 -0.90
C LEU A 90 11.53 15.61 0.48
N SER A 91 12.80 16.03 0.53
CA SER A 91 13.28 16.76 1.70
C SER A 91 12.55 18.10 1.82
N THR A 92 12.44 18.61 3.05
CA THR A 92 11.79 19.91 3.29
C THR A 92 12.42 21.06 2.49
N LYS A 93 13.74 20.99 2.22
CA LYS A 93 14.44 21.96 1.39
C LYS A 93 14.01 21.88 -0.09
N GLN A 94 13.93 20.67 -0.62
CA GLN A 94 13.48 20.43 -2.00
C GLN A 94 12.03 20.89 -2.18
N LEU A 95 11.12 20.43 -1.31
CA LEU A 95 9.71 20.80 -1.36
C LEU A 95 9.53 22.32 -1.45
N ARG A 96 10.14 23.07 -0.53
CA ARG A 96 10.06 24.53 -0.50
C ARG A 96 10.60 25.20 -1.75
N ASN A 97 11.75 24.73 -2.25
CA ASN A 97 12.36 25.35 -3.45
C ASN A 97 11.51 25.09 -4.69
N ILE A 98 10.96 23.88 -4.81
CA ILE A 98 10.09 23.49 -5.92
C ILE A 98 8.77 24.29 -5.85
N GLU A 99 8.13 24.39 -4.68
CA GLU A 99 6.93 25.23 -4.51
C GLU A 99 7.16 26.68 -4.87
N LYS A 100 8.32 27.23 -4.48
CA LYS A 100 8.68 28.60 -4.81
C LYS A 100 8.87 28.82 -6.32
N GLU A 101 9.42 27.84 -7.03
CA GLU A 101 9.66 27.95 -8.47
C GLU A 101 8.39 27.66 -9.28
N LEU A 102 7.63 26.66 -8.93
CA LEU A 102 6.46 26.23 -9.70
C LEU A 102 5.18 27.00 -9.34
N GLN A 103 5.10 27.58 -8.14
CA GLN A 103 3.93 28.31 -7.62
C GLN A 103 2.61 27.50 -7.64
N VAL A 104 2.71 26.17 -7.53
CA VAL A 104 1.59 25.23 -7.45
C VAL A 104 1.77 24.28 -6.26
N LYS A 105 0.72 23.56 -5.91
CA LYS A 105 0.77 22.55 -4.86
C LYS A 105 1.72 21.42 -5.23
N ILE A 106 2.60 21.05 -4.32
CA ILE A 106 3.55 19.96 -4.50
C ILE A 106 3.22 18.84 -3.51
N LEU A 107 3.10 17.65 -4.02
CA LEU A 107 3.01 16.43 -3.20
C LEU A 107 4.18 15.52 -3.51
N ASP A 108 4.64 14.80 -2.52
CA ASP A 108 5.48 13.63 -2.72
C ASP A 108 4.65 12.34 -2.56
N ARG A 109 5.23 11.21 -2.94
CA ARG A 109 4.57 9.90 -2.86
C ARG A 109 4.06 9.60 -1.45
N THR A 110 4.84 9.93 -0.42
CA THR A 110 4.47 9.72 0.98
C THR A 110 3.21 10.49 1.36
N ASN A 111 3.15 11.78 0.99
CA ASN A 111 1.98 12.62 1.28
C ASN A 111 0.73 12.15 0.52
N LEU A 112 0.88 11.75 -0.74
CA LEU A 112 -0.22 11.19 -1.54
C LEU A 112 -0.80 9.93 -0.89
N ILE A 113 0.06 8.99 -0.45
CA ILE A 113 -0.38 7.77 0.25
C ILE A 113 -1.09 8.12 1.56
N LEU A 114 -0.55 9.06 2.34
CA LEU A 114 -1.18 9.53 3.58
C LEU A 114 -2.57 10.16 3.34
N ASP A 115 -2.74 10.91 2.25
CA ASP A 115 -4.04 11.50 1.88
C ASP A 115 -5.07 10.41 1.48
N ILE A 116 -4.65 9.42 0.69
CA ILE A 116 -5.49 8.27 0.35
C ILE A 116 -5.96 7.55 1.62
N PHE A 117 -5.03 7.30 2.56
CA PHE A 117 -5.36 6.63 3.81
C PHE A 117 -6.29 7.48 4.70
N ALA A 118 -6.10 8.79 4.76
CA ALA A 118 -6.97 9.69 5.51
C ALA A 118 -8.42 9.65 5.01
N ARG A 119 -8.59 9.58 3.69
CA ARG A 119 -9.93 9.48 3.06
C ARG A 119 -10.56 8.09 3.24
N ARG A 120 -9.75 7.03 3.34
CA ARG A 120 -10.21 5.63 3.42
C ARG A 120 -10.43 5.14 4.85
N ALA A 121 -9.82 5.75 5.85
CA ALA A 121 -9.94 5.37 7.24
C ALA A 121 -11.37 5.55 7.76
N GLN A 122 -12.05 4.45 8.11
CA GLN A 122 -13.42 4.47 8.61
C GLN A 122 -13.47 4.28 10.11
N THR A 123 -12.70 3.34 10.65
CA THR A 123 -12.68 3.06 12.08
C THR A 123 -11.93 4.14 12.88
N ALA A 124 -12.31 4.34 14.13
CA ALA A 124 -11.61 5.25 15.03
C ALA A 124 -10.12 4.88 15.15
N HIS A 125 -9.79 3.59 15.16
CA HIS A 125 -8.43 3.08 15.18
C HIS A 125 -7.63 3.51 13.94
N ALA A 126 -8.14 3.22 12.72
CA ALA A 126 -7.46 3.60 11.49
C ALA A 126 -7.31 5.12 11.38
N LYS A 127 -8.32 5.89 11.73
CA LYS A 127 -8.26 7.37 11.77
C LYS A 127 -7.14 7.86 12.68
N THR A 128 -7.05 7.33 13.90
CA THR A 128 -6.00 7.70 14.87
C THR A 128 -4.61 7.33 14.35
N GLN A 129 -4.46 6.17 13.70
CA GLN A 129 -3.19 5.74 13.10
C GLN A 129 -2.74 6.66 11.95
N VAL A 130 -3.66 6.97 11.03
CA VAL A 130 -3.37 7.86 9.90
C VAL A 130 -3.05 9.26 10.39
N GLU A 131 -3.83 9.79 11.33
CA GLU A 131 -3.59 11.11 11.93
C GLU A 131 -2.21 11.17 12.59
N LEU A 132 -1.82 10.13 13.33
CA LEU A 132 -0.49 10.02 13.90
C LEU A 132 0.62 10.04 12.84
N ALA A 133 0.45 9.28 11.77
CA ALA A 133 1.41 9.25 10.66
C ALA A 133 1.52 10.60 9.97
N GLN A 134 0.40 11.30 9.73
CA GLN A 134 0.38 12.64 9.18
C GLN A 134 1.14 13.64 10.05
N TYR A 135 0.92 13.65 11.38
CA TYR A 135 1.65 14.54 12.28
C TYR A 135 3.15 14.21 12.34
N LYS A 136 3.52 12.93 12.32
CA LYS A 136 4.94 12.54 12.26
C LYS A 136 5.61 13.01 10.95
N TYR A 137 4.91 12.87 9.83
CA TYR A 137 5.38 13.33 8.52
C TYR A 137 5.51 14.87 8.47
N MET A 138 4.56 15.59 9.06
CA MET A 138 4.54 17.06 9.08
C MET A 138 5.59 17.66 10.04
N LEU A 139 5.87 17.02 11.18
CA LEU A 139 6.71 17.56 12.25
C LEU A 139 8.11 18.02 11.76
N PRO A 140 8.91 17.23 11.02
CA PRO A 140 10.21 17.69 10.51
C PRO A 140 10.08 18.78 9.45
N ARG A 141 8.94 18.87 8.77
CA ARG A 141 8.67 19.84 7.71
C ARG A 141 8.29 21.21 8.27
N LEU A 142 7.59 21.26 9.39
CA LEU A 142 7.23 22.50 10.08
C LEU A 142 8.46 23.29 10.58
N GLN A 143 9.45 22.61 11.14
CA GLN A 143 10.64 23.25 11.71
C GLN A 143 11.39 24.16 10.73
N ARG A 144 11.21 23.95 9.41
CA ARG A 144 11.91 24.68 8.38
C ARG A 144 11.05 25.65 7.55
N LEU A 145 9.72 25.53 7.63
CA LEU A 145 8.80 26.48 6.99
C LEU A 145 8.88 27.89 7.66
N TRP A 146 9.17 27.93 8.96
CA TRP A 146 9.17 29.16 9.77
C TRP A 146 10.53 29.87 9.85
N THR A 147 11.64 29.23 9.48
CA THR A 147 12.97 29.91 9.43
C THR A 147 13.02 31.10 8.47
N HIS A 148 11.99 31.25 7.64
CA HIS A 148 11.84 32.39 6.74
C HIS A 148 11.34 33.65 7.45
N LEU A 149 10.51 33.49 8.48
CA LEU A 149 9.99 34.61 9.28
C LEU A 149 11.03 35.11 10.30
N GLU A 150 11.97 34.26 10.73
CA GLU A 150 13.07 34.63 11.64
C GLU A 150 14.01 35.66 11.03
N ARG A 151 14.22 35.66 9.70
CA ARG A 151 15.12 36.61 9.03
C ARG A 151 14.53 38.00 8.83
N GLN A 152 13.24 38.21 9.05
CA GLN A 152 12.60 39.49 8.77
C GLN A 152 12.58 40.50 9.93
N ARG A 153 12.78 40.10 11.19
CA ARG A 153 12.85 41.00 12.35
C ARG A 153 13.57 40.38 13.53
N GLY A 154 14.81 40.72 13.77
CA GLY A 154 15.51 40.47 15.03
C GLY A 154 16.88 41.08 15.02
N GLY A 155 17.09 42.15 15.79
CA GLY A 155 18.43 42.59 16.19
C GLY A 155 19.08 41.55 17.10
N VAL A 156 20.43 41.55 17.16
CA VAL A 156 21.24 40.64 17.99
C VAL A 156 20.70 40.60 19.42
N GLY A 157 20.17 39.44 19.84
CA GLY A 157 19.75 39.17 21.23
C GLY A 157 18.26 39.22 21.55
N MET A 158 17.34 39.47 20.61
CA MET A 158 15.91 39.41 20.84
C MET A 158 15.29 38.21 20.11
N ARG A 159 14.64 37.29 20.85
CA ARG A 159 13.74 36.27 20.28
C ARG A 159 12.60 36.99 19.56
N GLY A 160 12.49 36.81 18.24
CA GLY A 160 11.39 37.37 17.46
C GLY A 160 10.06 36.66 17.73
N PRO A 161 8.90 37.32 17.48
CA PRO A 161 7.58 36.70 17.66
C PRO A 161 7.38 35.44 16.81
N GLY A 162 8.15 35.23 15.73
CA GLY A 162 8.12 34.01 14.91
C GLY A 162 8.75 32.79 15.60
N GLU A 163 9.78 32.99 16.43
CA GLU A 163 10.47 31.91 17.15
C GLU A 163 9.56 31.32 18.24
N THR A 164 8.82 32.15 18.96
CA THR A 164 7.83 31.72 19.97
C THR A 164 6.63 31.02 19.35
N GLN A 165 6.22 31.40 18.15
CA GLN A 165 5.11 30.79 17.43
C GLN A 165 5.49 29.42 16.90
N LEU A 166 6.68 29.25 16.32
CA LEU A 166 7.23 27.97 15.91
C LEU A 166 7.35 26.97 17.06
N GLU A 167 7.91 27.42 18.20
CA GLU A 167 8.03 26.58 19.41
C GLU A 167 6.65 26.16 19.93
N THR A 168 5.66 27.05 19.84
CA THR A 168 4.28 26.75 20.24
C THR A 168 3.63 25.73 19.31
N ASP A 169 3.73 25.92 17.99
CA ASP A 169 3.16 25.00 17.00
C ASP A 169 3.82 23.62 17.09
N LYS A 170 5.15 23.58 17.25
CA LYS A 170 5.88 22.33 17.49
C LYS A 170 5.40 21.62 18.77
N ARG A 171 5.20 22.36 19.86
CA ARG A 171 4.70 21.80 21.13
C ARG A 171 3.30 21.25 20.96
N ILE A 172 2.39 21.98 20.30
CA ILE A 172 1.01 21.51 20.01
C ILE A 172 1.04 20.19 19.23
N ILE A 173 1.89 20.08 18.23
CA ILE A 173 2.01 18.85 17.43
C ILE A 173 2.62 17.71 18.23
N LEU A 174 3.66 17.96 19.03
CA LEU A 174 4.24 16.93 19.91
C LEU A 174 3.24 16.45 20.97
N ASP A 175 2.44 17.36 21.55
CA ASP A 175 1.37 17.02 22.48
C ASP A 175 0.29 16.18 21.78
N LYS A 176 -0.07 16.53 20.54
CA LYS A 176 -1.03 15.77 19.73
C LYS A 176 -0.50 14.37 19.41
N ILE A 177 0.77 14.25 18.98
CA ILE A 177 1.43 12.95 18.75
C ILE A 177 1.43 12.10 20.03
N SER A 178 1.74 12.72 21.18
CA SER A 178 1.76 12.04 22.47
C SER A 178 0.37 11.56 22.91
N LYS A 179 -0.67 12.36 22.63
CA LYS A 179 -2.06 11.99 22.87
C LYS A 179 -2.47 10.81 21.97
N LEU A 180 -2.26 10.92 20.65
CA LEU A 180 -2.63 9.88 19.70
C LEU A 180 -1.93 8.54 19.99
N LYS A 181 -0.66 8.57 20.43
CA LYS A 181 0.04 7.35 20.88
C LYS A 181 -0.63 6.70 22.09
N ARG A 182 -1.08 7.49 23.06
CA ARG A 182 -1.81 6.96 24.23
C ARG A 182 -3.16 6.37 23.83
N ASP A 183 -3.90 7.09 22.98
CA ASP A 183 -5.19 6.64 22.47
C ASP A 183 -5.06 5.30 21.72
N LEU A 184 -4.00 5.12 20.90
CA LEU A 184 -3.71 3.86 20.21
C LEU A 184 -3.43 2.72 21.20
N VAL A 185 -2.61 2.95 22.24
CA VAL A 185 -2.33 1.93 23.26
C VAL A 185 -3.61 1.47 23.95
N GLU A 186 -4.54 2.38 24.22
CA GLU A 186 -5.82 2.04 24.84
C GLU A 186 -6.72 1.23 23.90
N ILE A 187 -6.83 1.65 22.65
CA ILE A 187 -7.57 0.90 21.61
C ILE A 187 -6.97 -0.50 21.41
N ASP A 188 -5.64 -0.64 21.38
CA ASP A 188 -4.96 -1.93 21.24
C ASP A 188 -5.23 -2.87 22.41
N LYS A 189 -5.29 -2.35 23.64
CA LYS A 189 -5.71 -3.13 24.82
C LYS A 189 -7.13 -3.67 24.67
N GLN A 190 -8.07 -2.82 24.24
CA GLN A 190 -9.46 -3.23 24.01
C GLN A 190 -9.55 -4.30 22.91
N LYS A 191 -8.84 -4.11 21.79
CA LYS A 191 -8.75 -5.10 20.71
C LYS A 191 -8.14 -6.43 21.19
N SER A 192 -7.11 -6.38 22.03
CA SER A 192 -6.47 -7.60 22.56
C SER A 192 -7.43 -8.43 23.40
N VAL A 193 -8.30 -7.81 24.18
CA VAL A 193 -9.36 -8.50 24.94
C VAL A 193 -10.40 -9.13 24.00
N GLN A 194 -10.84 -8.40 22.97
CA GLN A 194 -11.77 -8.94 21.97
C GLN A 194 -11.16 -10.10 21.18
N ARG A 195 -9.85 -10.04 20.87
CA ARG A 195 -9.12 -11.12 20.17
C ARG A 195 -9.01 -12.38 21.01
N LYS A 196 -8.80 -12.28 22.34
CA LYS A 196 -8.79 -13.43 23.25
C LYS A 196 -10.13 -14.18 23.22
N ASN A 197 -11.23 -13.48 23.00
CA ASN A 197 -12.57 -14.07 22.95
C ASN A 197 -12.94 -14.71 21.60
N ARG A 198 -12.08 -14.62 20.55
CA ARG A 198 -12.34 -15.21 19.21
C ARG A 198 -12.18 -16.74 19.15
N GLY A 199 -12.01 -17.40 20.26
CA GLY A 199 -12.04 -18.86 20.37
C GLY A 199 -10.74 -19.55 19.91
N LYS A 200 -10.82 -20.89 19.83
CA LYS A 200 -9.71 -21.77 19.44
C LYS A 200 -9.75 -22.08 17.93
N MET A 201 -9.77 -21.04 17.08
CA MET A 201 -9.76 -21.20 15.62
C MET A 201 -8.39 -20.84 15.03
N VAL A 202 -8.02 -21.53 13.97
CA VAL A 202 -6.83 -21.17 13.17
C VAL A 202 -7.06 -19.82 12.49
N ARG A 203 -6.04 -18.99 12.46
CA ARG A 203 -6.09 -17.66 11.85
C ARG A 203 -5.30 -17.65 10.56
N VAL A 204 -5.96 -17.27 9.49
CA VAL A 204 -5.39 -17.17 8.14
C VAL A 204 -5.42 -15.70 7.72
N ALA A 205 -4.29 -15.14 7.30
CA ALA A 205 -4.23 -13.77 6.81
C ALA A 205 -3.92 -13.73 5.31
N LEU A 206 -4.74 -12.98 4.56
CA LEU A 206 -4.46 -12.63 3.17
C LEU A 206 -3.43 -11.50 3.14
N VAL A 207 -2.28 -11.73 2.53
CA VAL A 207 -1.23 -10.73 2.34
C VAL A 207 -0.92 -10.59 0.85
N GLY A 208 -0.33 -9.49 0.44
CA GLY A 208 0.04 -9.27 -0.95
C GLY A 208 0.01 -7.80 -1.33
N TYR A 209 0.48 -7.50 -2.52
CA TYR A 209 0.55 -6.15 -3.04
C TYR A 209 -0.85 -5.51 -3.16
N THR A 210 -0.92 -4.21 -3.35
CA THR A 210 -2.21 -3.53 -3.61
C THR A 210 -2.83 -4.03 -4.91
N ASN A 211 -4.16 -4.10 -4.96
CA ASN A 211 -4.94 -4.47 -6.15
C ASN A 211 -4.68 -5.88 -6.73
N VAL A 212 -4.07 -6.80 -6.00
CA VAL A 212 -3.89 -8.20 -6.45
C VAL A 212 -5.15 -9.06 -6.32
N GLY A 213 -6.23 -8.52 -5.75
CA GLY A 213 -7.52 -9.22 -5.61
C GLY A 213 -7.75 -9.90 -4.26
N LYS A 214 -7.08 -9.48 -3.17
CA LYS A 214 -7.27 -10.02 -1.80
C LYS A 214 -8.73 -9.96 -1.34
N SER A 215 -9.35 -8.79 -1.41
CA SER A 215 -10.74 -8.58 -0.99
C SER A 215 -11.74 -9.33 -1.87
N THR A 216 -11.47 -9.44 -3.17
CA THR A 216 -12.24 -10.27 -4.09
C THR A 216 -12.17 -11.74 -3.69
N LEU A 217 -10.96 -12.23 -3.39
CA LEU A 217 -10.75 -13.60 -2.94
C LEU A 217 -11.44 -13.87 -1.61
N MET A 218 -11.36 -12.93 -0.66
CA MET A 218 -12.09 -13.04 0.61
C MET A 218 -13.59 -13.17 0.40
N ASN A 219 -14.18 -12.40 -0.51
CA ASN A 219 -15.60 -12.49 -0.84
C ASN A 219 -15.98 -13.86 -1.41
N GLN A 220 -15.15 -14.41 -2.29
CA GLN A 220 -15.39 -15.73 -2.89
C GLN A 220 -15.29 -16.86 -1.85
N LEU A 221 -14.40 -16.73 -0.86
CA LEU A 221 -14.23 -17.76 0.18
C LEU A 221 -15.26 -17.65 1.31
N SER A 222 -15.72 -16.42 1.64
CA SER A 222 -16.59 -16.18 2.79
C SER A 222 -18.09 -16.18 2.48
N LYS A 223 -18.50 -16.43 1.24
CA LYS A 223 -19.92 -16.38 0.76
C LYS A 223 -20.63 -15.05 1.15
N SER A 224 -19.91 -13.96 1.36
CA SER A 224 -20.45 -12.68 1.80
C SER A 224 -19.86 -11.53 1.01
N GLU A 225 -20.64 -10.49 0.77
CA GLU A 225 -20.21 -9.33 -0.01
C GLU A 225 -19.38 -8.37 0.84
N VAL A 226 -18.10 -8.20 0.52
CA VAL A 226 -17.28 -7.06 0.90
C VAL A 226 -17.14 -6.18 -0.32
N PHE A 227 -17.17 -4.89 -0.11
CA PHE A 227 -16.92 -3.92 -1.16
C PHE A 227 -15.49 -4.08 -1.71
N ALA A 228 -15.39 -4.60 -2.93
CA ALA A 228 -14.12 -4.76 -3.63
C ALA A 228 -14.07 -3.76 -4.78
N GLU A 229 -13.28 -2.70 -4.64
CA GLU A 229 -13.01 -1.73 -5.70
C GLU A 229 -11.70 -2.06 -6.43
N ASN A 230 -11.66 -1.76 -7.72
CA ASN A 230 -10.41 -1.75 -8.50
C ASN A 230 -9.64 -0.45 -8.24
N LYS A 231 -9.26 -0.21 -6.98
CA LYS A 231 -8.48 0.94 -6.53
C LYS A 231 -7.42 0.50 -5.55
N LEU A 232 -6.31 1.24 -5.49
CA LEU A 232 -5.26 0.98 -4.50
C LEU A 232 -5.80 1.23 -3.09
N PHE A 233 -5.36 0.40 -2.13
CA PHE A 233 -5.79 0.49 -0.73
C PHE A 233 -7.32 0.46 -0.53
N ALA A 234 -8.04 -0.36 -1.32
CA ALA A 234 -9.48 -0.55 -1.16
C ALA A 234 -9.83 -1.00 0.27
N THR A 235 -8.98 -1.83 0.88
CA THR A 235 -9.07 -2.26 2.28
C THR A 235 -7.99 -1.56 3.10
N LEU A 236 -8.38 -0.67 4.00
CA LEU A 236 -7.50 -0.06 5.00
C LEU A 236 -7.77 -0.64 6.39
N ASP A 237 -9.01 -0.87 6.73
CA ASP A 237 -9.42 -1.50 7.97
C ASP A 237 -9.45 -3.02 7.80
N THR A 238 -8.71 -3.74 8.63
CA THR A 238 -8.67 -5.21 8.59
C THR A 238 -10.05 -5.79 8.83
N THR A 239 -10.53 -6.58 7.90
CA THR A 239 -11.79 -7.32 8.03
C THR A 239 -11.49 -8.77 8.39
N VAL A 240 -12.06 -9.27 9.47
CA VAL A 240 -11.91 -10.66 9.89
C VAL A 240 -13.25 -11.38 9.76
N ARG A 241 -13.26 -12.53 9.11
CA ARG A 241 -14.46 -13.34 8.90
C ARG A 241 -14.24 -14.80 9.27
N LYS A 242 -15.27 -15.42 9.81
CA LYS A 242 -15.30 -16.87 9.97
C LYS A 242 -15.61 -17.49 8.61
N VAL A 243 -14.72 -18.34 8.14
CA VAL A 243 -14.90 -19.16 6.93
C VAL A 243 -14.98 -20.61 7.34
N ILE A 244 -15.86 -21.38 6.71
CA ILE A 244 -15.99 -22.82 6.93
C ILE A 244 -15.70 -23.47 5.58
N VAL A 245 -14.72 -24.35 5.56
CA VAL A 245 -14.45 -25.23 4.42
C VAL A 245 -14.70 -26.64 4.90
N ASP A 246 -15.62 -27.34 4.26
CA ASP A 246 -16.19 -28.62 4.72
C ASP A 246 -16.63 -28.52 6.18
N ASN A 247 -15.95 -29.21 7.11
CA ASN A 247 -16.25 -29.23 8.53
C ASN A 247 -15.24 -28.44 9.39
N LEU A 248 -14.38 -27.63 8.80
CA LEU A 248 -13.31 -26.94 9.50
C LEU A 248 -13.48 -25.42 9.48
N PRO A 249 -13.91 -24.81 10.61
CA PRO A 249 -13.99 -23.36 10.73
C PRO A 249 -12.62 -22.74 11.01
N PHE A 250 -12.32 -21.64 10.34
CA PHE A 250 -11.14 -20.80 10.60
C PHE A 250 -11.47 -19.32 10.44
N LEU A 251 -10.61 -18.46 10.93
CA LEU A 251 -10.72 -17.01 10.75
C LEU A 251 -9.86 -16.58 9.56
N LEU A 252 -10.47 -15.91 8.59
CA LEU A 252 -9.79 -15.32 7.45
C LEU A 252 -9.79 -13.82 7.61
N SER A 253 -8.61 -13.19 7.55
CA SER A 253 -8.44 -11.74 7.63
C SER A 253 -7.94 -11.18 6.31
N ASP A 254 -8.61 -10.14 5.80
CA ASP A 254 -8.12 -9.30 4.71
C ASP A 254 -7.28 -8.17 5.29
N THR A 255 -6.11 -7.95 4.74
CA THR A 255 -5.16 -6.97 5.25
C THR A 255 -4.92 -5.84 4.25
N VAL A 256 -4.36 -4.75 4.73
CA VAL A 256 -3.93 -3.63 3.87
C VAL A 256 -2.95 -4.14 2.82
N GLY A 257 -3.14 -3.74 1.57
CA GLY A 257 -2.21 -4.07 0.49
C GLY A 257 -0.86 -3.38 0.67
N PHE A 258 0.22 -4.13 0.43
CA PHE A 258 1.57 -3.57 0.39
C PHE A 258 1.79 -2.79 -0.90
N ILE A 259 2.69 -1.83 -0.85
CA ILE A 259 3.10 -1.03 -2.00
C ILE A 259 4.58 -0.68 -1.90
N ARG A 260 5.21 -0.41 -3.01
CA ARG A 260 6.59 0.07 -3.08
C ARG A 260 6.75 1.40 -2.34
N LYS A 261 7.88 1.60 -1.67
CA LYS A 261 8.20 2.83 -0.91
C LYS A 261 7.09 3.20 0.10
N LEU A 262 6.51 2.19 0.79
CA LEU A 262 5.57 2.46 1.88
C LEU A 262 6.29 3.27 2.97
N PRO A 263 5.75 4.43 3.38
CA PRO A 263 6.40 5.26 4.39
C PRO A 263 6.60 4.52 5.72
N THR A 264 7.80 4.66 6.31
CA THR A 264 8.16 3.99 7.58
C THR A 264 7.25 4.41 8.72
N GLU A 265 6.84 5.69 8.72
CA GLU A 265 5.89 6.24 9.70
C GLU A 265 4.52 5.56 9.62
N LEU A 266 4.11 5.18 8.39
CA LEU A 266 2.90 4.40 8.17
C LEU A 266 3.08 2.97 8.68
N VAL A 267 4.17 2.29 8.34
CA VAL A 267 4.45 0.92 8.82
C VAL A 267 4.41 0.88 10.35
N GLU A 268 5.04 1.86 11.02
CA GLU A 268 4.97 1.96 12.48
C GLU A 268 3.57 2.25 13.02
N SER A 269 2.83 3.12 12.35
CA SER A 269 1.47 3.48 12.77
C SER A 269 0.48 2.32 12.53
N PHE A 270 0.71 1.52 11.49
CA PHE A 270 -0.13 0.36 11.13
C PHE A 270 0.31 -0.95 11.78
N LYS A 271 1.30 -0.94 12.69
CA LYS A 271 1.72 -2.17 13.39
C LYS A 271 0.54 -2.96 13.97
N SER A 272 -0.46 -2.27 14.52
CA SER A 272 -1.63 -2.95 15.09
C SER A 272 -2.66 -3.43 14.04
N THR A 273 -2.68 -2.84 12.84
CA THR A 273 -3.46 -3.38 11.71
C THR A 273 -2.74 -4.59 11.11
N LEU A 274 -1.41 -4.58 11.15
CA LEU A 274 -0.56 -5.70 10.77
C LEU A 274 -0.44 -6.76 11.88
N ASP A 275 -1.02 -6.53 13.08
CA ASP A 275 -1.09 -7.53 14.15
C ASP A 275 -1.88 -8.77 13.71
N GLU A 276 -2.88 -8.64 12.82
CA GLU A 276 -3.57 -9.81 12.26
C GLU A 276 -2.60 -10.68 11.43
N VAL A 277 -1.59 -10.09 10.78
CA VAL A 277 -0.51 -10.82 10.10
C VAL A 277 0.43 -11.46 11.11
N ARG A 278 0.79 -10.73 12.18
CA ARG A 278 1.65 -11.26 13.27
C ARG A 278 0.98 -12.39 14.03
N GLU A 279 -0.33 -12.33 14.24
CA GLU A 279 -1.10 -13.33 14.96
C GLU A 279 -1.61 -14.47 14.06
N ALA A 280 -1.43 -14.36 12.74
CA ALA A 280 -1.82 -15.41 11.80
C ALA A 280 -0.98 -16.67 12.00
N ASP A 281 -1.65 -17.81 11.89
CA ASP A 281 -1.04 -19.14 11.91
C ASP A 281 -0.60 -19.58 10.50
N LEU A 282 -1.27 -19.02 9.48
CA LEU A 282 -1.03 -19.28 8.05
C LEU A 282 -1.14 -17.96 7.28
N LEU A 283 -0.21 -17.72 6.38
CA LEU A 283 -0.27 -16.60 5.44
C LEU A 283 -0.68 -17.11 4.06
N VAL A 284 -1.57 -16.38 3.41
CA VAL A 284 -1.95 -16.58 2.01
C VAL A 284 -1.47 -15.38 1.21
N HIS A 285 -0.36 -15.54 0.52
CA HIS A 285 0.26 -14.49 -0.28
C HIS A 285 -0.38 -14.47 -1.66
N VAL A 286 -1.24 -13.49 -1.91
CA VAL A 286 -1.91 -13.28 -3.18
C VAL A 286 -1.07 -12.42 -4.10
N VAL A 287 -0.82 -12.89 -5.31
CA VAL A 287 0.04 -12.27 -6.32
C VAL A 287 -0.75 -12.07 -7.61
N ASP A 288 -0.63 -10.92 -8.24
CA ASP A 288 -1.20 -10.65 -9.58
C ASP A 288 -0.20 -11.09 -10.65
N ILE A 289 -0.43 -12.28 -11.25
CA ILE A 289 0.47 -12.85 -12.25
C ILE A 289 0.41 -12.11 -13.60
N SER A 290 -0.63 -11.35 -13.85
CA SER A 290 -0.79 -10.54 -15.07
C SER A 290 0.12 -9.30 -15.06
N HIS A 291 0.64 -8.91 -13.89
CA HIS A 291 1.51 -7.74 -13.77
C HIS A 291 2.95 -8.09 -14.18
N PRO A 292 3.60 -7.31 -15.06
CA PRO A 292 4.95 -7.62 -15.57
C PRO A 292 6.02 -7.70 -14.48
N THR A 293 5.87 -6.96 -13.37
CA THR A 293 6.83 -6.94 -12.24
C THR A 293 6.34 -7.69 -11.00
N PHE A 294 5.51 -8.74 -11.16
CA PHE A 294 4.95 -9.45 -10.01
C PHE A 294 6.02 -10.05 -9.06
N GLU A 295 7.18 -10.44 -9.59
CA GLU A 295 8.29 -10.96 -8.77
C GLU A 295 8.87 -9.88 -7.86
N GLU A 296 9.05 -8.65 -8.36
CA GLU A 296 9.46 -7.51 -7.52
C GLU A 296 8.41 -7.19 -6.46
N GLN A 297 7.11 -7.32 -6.81
CA GLN A 297 6.03 -7.16 -5.83
C GLN A 297 6.10 -8.23 -4.74
N ILE A 298 6.41 -9.48 -5.08
CA ILE A 298 6.64 -10.55 -4.09
C ILE A 298 7.80 -10.18 -3.15
N GLU A 299 8.92 -9.67 -3.70
CA GLU A 299 10.07 -9.25 -2.90
C GLU A 299 9.73 -8.10 -1.95
N VAL A 300 8.97 -7.09 -2.41
CA VAL A 300 8.49 -5.97 -1.57
C VAL A 300 7.64 -6.49 -0.42
N VAL A 301 6.71 -7.40 -0.69
CA VAL A 301 5.85 -7.99 0.33
C VAL A 301 6.68 -8.79 1.33
N ASN A 302 7.57 -9.67 0.87
CA ASN A 302 8.41 -10.49 1.74
C ASN A 302 9.32 -9.64 2.64
N ARG A 303 9.93 -8.58 2.09
CA ARG A 303 10.74 -7.64 2.88
C ARG A 303 9.90 -6.98 3.97
N THR A 304 8.74 -6.47 3.62
CA THR A 304 7.86 -5.81 4.60
C THR A 304 7.36 -6.80 5.66
N LEU A 305 7.02 -8.03 5.29
CA LEU A 305 6.64 -9.07 6.25
C LEU A 305 7.77 -9.39 7.23
N SER A 306 9.02 -9.46 6.77
CA SER A 306 10.19 -9.70 7.63
C SER A 306 10.49 -8.54 8.60
N GLU A 307 10.09 -7.31 8.25
CA GLU A 307 10.16 -6.13 9.13
C GLU A 307 9.08 -6.15 10.23
N ILE A 308 7.89 -6.71 9.89
CA ILE A 308 6.76 -6.81 10.81
C ILE A 308 6.94 -7.95 11.81
N ASP A 309 7.34 -9.12 11.33
CA ASP A 309 7.51 -10.33 12.13
C ASP A 309 8.74 -11.11 11.65
N LYS A 310 9.63 -11.39 12.58
CA LYS A 310 10.84 -12.18 12.31
C LYS A 310 10.61 -13.70 12.38
N THR A 311 9.40 -14.12 12.73
CA THR A 311 9.05 -15.54 12.81
C THR A 311 8.68 -16.05 11.42
N GLU A 312 9.26 -17.19 11.01
CA GLU A 312 8.85 -17.86 9.79
C GLU A 312 7.47 -18.50 10.00
N LYS A 313 6.52 -18.13 9.14
CA LYS A 313 5.18 -18.67 9.15
C LYS A 313 4.92 -19.53 7.92
N PRO A 314 4.10 -20.59 8.04
CA PRO A 314 3.62 -21.30 6.87
C PRO A 314 2.96 -20.33 5.89
N MET A 315 3.26 -20.47 4.59
CA MET A 315 2.74 -19.58 3.55
C MET A 315 2.26 -20.38 2.34
N ILE A 316 1.10 -20.01 1.82
CA ILE A 316 0.59 -20.46 0.53
C ILE A 316 0.71 -19.30 -0.46
N MET A 317 1.31 -19.54 -1.63
CA MET A 317 1.35 -18.58 -2.73
C MET A 317 0.13 -18.77 -3.63
N VAL A 318 -0.65 -17.71 -3.82
CA VAL A 318 -1.83 -17.71 -4.68
C VAL A 318 -1.60 -16.77 -5.85
N PHE A 319 -1.28 -17.32 -7.01
CA PHE A 319 -1.12 -16.59 -8.25
C PHE A 319 -2.50 -16.32 -8.86
N ASN A 320 -2.99 -15.12 -8.67
CA ASN A 320 -4.32 -14.67 -9.11
C ASN A 320 -4.26 -13.96 -10.46
N LYS A 321 -5.42 -13.76 -11.07
CA LYS A 321 -5.65 -13.09 -12.35
C LYS A 321 -5.06 -13.82 -13.56
N ILE A 322 -5.10 -15.16 -13.55
CA ILE A 322 -4.70 -15.95 -14.74
C ILE A 322 -5.55 -15.64 -15.97
N ASP A 323 -6.76 -15.12 -15.77
CA ASP A 323 -7.66 -14.64 -16.83
C ASP A 323 -7.14 -13.40 -17.57
N ALA A 324 -6.32 -12.61 -16.93
CA ALA A 324 -5.70 -11.40 -17.49
C ALA A 324 -4.23 -11.61 -17.90
N PHE A 325 -3.70 -12.81 -17.72
CA PHE A 325 -2.31 -13.12 -18.09
C PHE A 325 -2.15 -13.13 -19.62
N THR A 326 -1.14 -12.42 -20.11
CA THR A 326 -0.79 -12.36 -21.53
C THR A 326 0.67 -12.71 -21.71
N PHE A 327 1.01 -13.36 -22.81
CA PHE A 327 2.39 -13.61 -23.22
C PHE A 327 2.55 -13.36 -24.72
N VAL A 328 3.77 -13.06 -25.14
CA VAL A 328 4.13 -12.84 -26.55
C VAL A 328 4.84 -14.09 -27.05
N PRO A 329 4.21 -14.89 -27.94
CA PRO A 329 4.90 -16.03 -28.54
C PRO A 329 6.15 -15.54 -29.26
N LYS A 330 7.25 -16.28 -29.12
CA LYS A 330 8.48 -15.98 -29.81
C LYS A 330 8.55 -16.84 -31.08
N ASP A 331 8.85 -16.22 -32.23
CA ASP A 331 9.05 -16.94 -33.48
C ASP A 331 10.31 -17.82 -33.38
N GLU A 332 10.26 -18.99 -34.04
CA GLU A 332 11.39 -19.94 -34.03
C GLU A 332 12.67 -19.35 -34.65
N ASP A 333 12.52 -18.39 -35.56
CA ASP A 333 13.64 -17.70 -36.25
C ASP A 333 14.17 -16.49 -35.49
N ASP A 334 13.57 -16.11 -34.37
CA ASP A 334 14.00 -14.98 -33.58
C ASP A 334 15.16 -15.38 -32.61
N LEU A 335 16.38 -14.96 -32.94
CA LEU A 335 17.60 -15.23 -32.22
C LEU A 335 17.82 -14.33 -30.99
N THR A 336 16.93 -13.37 -30.70
CA THR A 336 17.06 -12.53 -29.49
C THR A 336 16.91 -13.38 -28.22
N PRO A 337 17.51 -13.02 -27.10
CA PRO A 337 17.29 -13.73 -25.84
C PRO A 337 15.81 -13.77 -25.46
N ARG A 338 15.33 -14.90 -24.99
CA ARG A 338 13.99 -15.01 -24.43
C ARG A 338 13.84 -14.02 -23.25
N THR A 339 12.83 -13.19 -23.33
CA THR A 339 12.42 -12.32 -22.22
C THR A 339 11.30 -12.98 -21.44
N ARG A 340 10.95 -12.40 -20.31
CA ARG A 340 9.84 -12.85 -19.49
C ARG A 340 8.49 -12.82 -20.23
N GLU A 341 8.29 -11.87 -21.13
CA GLU A 341 7.08 -11.73 -21.94
C GLU A 341 6.85 -12.94 -22.87
N ASN A 342 7.90 -13.73 -23.12
CA ASN A 342 7.84 -14.94 -23.95
C ASN A 342 7.56 -16.23 -23.17
N ILE A 343 7.35 -16.15 -21.86
CA ILE A 343 7.05 -17.30 -20.99
C ILE A 343 5.54 -17.50 -20.98
N ASP A 344 5.09 -18.69 -21.38
CA ASP A 344 3.68 -19.04 -21.30
C ASP A 344 3.25 -19.40 -19.87
N LEU A 345 1.94 -19.44 -19.66
CA LEU A 345 1.38 -19.71 -18.33
C LEU A 345 1.77 -21.09 -17.77
N ASP A 346 1.89 -22.10 -18.64
CA ASP A 346 2.18 -23.47 -18.19
C ASP A 346 3.67 -23.65 -17.84
N GLU A 347 4.55 -22.99 -18.57
CA GLU A 347 5.99 -22.90 -18.22
C GLU A 347 6.16 -22.18 -16.87
N LEU A 348 5.44 -21.08 -16.68
CA LEU A 348 5.46 -20.32 -15.45
C LEU A 348 4.92 -21.13 -14.26
N LYS A 349 3.81 -21.88 -14.45
CA LYS A 349 3.27 -22.80 -13.44
C LYS A 349 4.31 -23.86 -13.05
N ARG A 350 4.96 -24.51 -14.01
CA ARG A 350 5.99 -25.52 -13.74
C ARG A 350 7.14 -24.94 -12.93
N THR A 351 7.60 -23.73 -13.30
CA THR A 351 8.70 -23.06 -12.60
C THR A 351 8.35 -22.80 -11.13
N TRP A 352 7.19 -22.22 -10.86
CA TRP A 352 6.76 -21.90 -9.50
C TRP A 352 6.34 -23.11 -8.69
N MET A 353 5.71 -24.13 -9.29
CA MET A 353 5.41 -25.41 -8.64
C MET A 353 6.68 -26.12 -8.22
N ASN A 354 7.72 -26.12 -9.05
CA ASN A 354 9.03 -26.69 -8.69
C ASN A 354 9.69 -25.91 -7.54
N LYS A 355 9.54 -24.57 -7.51
CA LYS A 355 10.13 -23.72 -6.47
C LYS A 355 9.40 -23.82 -5.12
N MET A 356 8.07 -23.86 -5.15
CA MET A 356 7.21 -23.78 -3.96
C MET A 356 6.59 -25.12 -3.57
N GLN A 357 6.83 -26.18 -4.34
CA GLN A 357 6.20 -27.50 -4.18
C GLN A 357 4.68 -27.37 -4.13
N ASP A 358 4.02 -28.06 -3.19
CA ASP A 358 2.55 -28.07 -3.01
C ASP A 358 2.00 -26.80 -2.30
N ASN A 359 2.81 -25.75 -2.13
CA ASN A 359 2.42 -24.52 -1.47
C ASN A 359 2.07 -23.38 -2.43
N CYS A 360 1.75 -23.67 -3.70
CA CYS A 360 1.31 -22.63 -4.64
C CYS A 360 0.13 -23.11 -5.47
N ILE A 361 -0.69 -22.14 -5.89
CA ILE A 361 -1.85 -22.39 -6.75
C ILE A 361 -2.10 -21.20 -7.67
N PHE A 362 -2.61 -21.48 -8.87
CA PHE A 362 -2.94 -20.51 -9.90
C PHE A 362 -4.45 -20.41 -10.08
N ILE A 363 -5.01 -19.22 -9.89
CA ILE A 363 -6.46 -18.99 -9.86
C ILE A 363 -6.89 -17.76 -10.67
N SER A 364 -8.17 -17.68 -10.96
CA SER A 364 -8.86 -16.43 -11.22
C SER A 364 -9.97 -16.24 -10.20
N ALA A 365 -9.79 -15.27 -9.29
CA ALA A 365 -10.82 -14.92 -8.32
C ALA A 365 -12.05 -14.29 -9.00
N LYS A 366 -11.85 -13.63 -10.16
CA LYS A 366 -12.92 -13.02 -10.96
C LYS A 366 -13.76 -14.08 -11.66
N GLU A 367 -13.13 -14.97 -12.40
CA GLU A 367 -13.79 -16.02 -13.18
C GLU A 367 -14.05 -17.32 -12.37
N ARG A 368 -13.70 -17.31 -11.06
CA ARG A 368 -13.84 -18.46 -10.14
C ARG A 368 -13.07 -19.71 -10.56
N THR A 369 -12.02 -19.55 -11.38
CA THR A 369 -11.21 -20.68 -11.83
C THR A 369 -10.32 -21.18 -10.71
N ASN A 370 -10.27 -22.50 -10.48
CA ASN A 370 -9.47 -23.20 -9.47
C ASN A 370 -9.75 -22.80 -8.01
N LEU A 371 -10.91 -22.19 -7.70
CA LEU A 371 -11.25 -21.82 -6.31
C LEU A 371 -11.50 -23.06 -5.42
N ASP A 372 -12.05 -24.12 -5.96
CA ASP A 372 -12.28 -25.36 -5.18
C ASP A 372 -10.95 -26.08 -4.86
N ALA A 373 -9.98 -26.04 -5.78
CA ALA A 373 -8.64 -26.52 -5.50
C ALA A 373 -7.94 -25.67 -4.41
N LEU A 374 -8.15 -24.34 -4.42
CA LEU A 374 -7.66 -23.47 -3.35
C LEU A 374 -8.33 -23.79 -2.00
N LYS A 375 -9.64 -24.04 -1.97
CA LYS A 375 -10.34 -24.45 -0.73
C LYS A 375 -9.77 -25.77 -0.20
N ALA A 376 -9.53 -26.76 -1.07
CA ALA A 376 -8.93 -28.03 -0.67
C ALA A 376 -7.52 -27.84 -0.09
N LEU A 377 -6.68 -27.00 -0.72
CA LEU A 377 -5.34 -26.68 -0.22
C LEU A 377 -5.41 -25.96 1.14
N LEU A 378 -6.30 -24.99 1.29
CA LEU A 378 -6.52 -24.27 2.56
C LEU A 378 -7.00 -25.25 3.64
N TYR A 379 -7.95 -26.14 3.33
CA TYR A 379 -8.44 -27.16 4.26
C TYR A 379 -7.30 -28.00 4.79
N GLU A 380 -6.48 -28.56 3.92
CA GLU A 380 -5.34 -29.40 4.33
C GLU A 380 -4.34 -28.66 5.23
N ARG A 381 -3.97 -27.43 4.87
CA ARG A 381 -3.00 -26.65 5.67
C ARG A 381 -3.60 -26.20 7.00
N VAL A 382 -4.83 -25.72 7.01
CA VAL A 382 -5.53 -25.32 8.24
C VAL A 382 -5.74 -26.52 9.15
N LYS A 383 -6.10 -27.71 8.61
CA LYS A 383 -6.25 -28.96 9.35
C LYS A 383 -4.95 -29.38 10.03
N GLN A 384 -3.83 -29.35 9.33
CA GLN A 384 -2.51 -29.66 9.90
C GLN A 384 -2.19 -28.75 11.09
N ILE A 385 -2.39 -27.44 10.94
CA ILE A 385 -2.17 -26.45 12.01
C ILE A 385 -3.15 -26.68 13.15
N HIS A 386 -4.43 -26.96 12.84
CA HIS A 386 -5.46 -27.18 13.84
C HIS A 386 -5.15 -28.39 14.72
N ILE A 387 -4.80 -29.54 14.14
CA ILE A 387 -4.42 -30.77 14.86
C ILE A 387 -3.21 -30.54 15.77
N THR A 388 -2.22 -29.81 15.30
CA THR A 388 -1.01 -29.52 16.08
C THR A 388 -1.32 -28.57 17.25
N ARG A 389 -2.14 -27.54 17.02
CA ARG A 389 -2.41 -26.49 18.01
C ARG A 389 -3.50 -26.84 19.00
N PHE A 390 -4.49 -27.60 18.55
CA PHE A 390 -5.68 -27.97 19.33
C PHE A 390 -5.97 -29.48 19.29
N PRO A 391 -5.07 -30.32 19.80
CA PRO A 391 -5.16 -31.80 19.63
C PRO A 391 -6.39 -32.43 20.29
N TYR A 392 -7.07 -31.71 21.17
CA TYR A 392 -8.27 -32.18 21.89
C TYR A 392 -9.56 -31.46 21.47
N ASN A 393 -9.57 -30.84 20.28
CA ASN A 393 -10.73 -30.08 19.80
C ASN A 393 -11.56 -30.92 18.80
N ASP A 394 -12.85 -31.11 19.12
CA ASP A 394 -13.78 -31.96 18.36
C ASP A 394 -14.32 -31.35 17.06
N PHE A 395 -13.88 -30.10 16.69
CA PHE A 395 -14.37 -29.41 15.49
C PHE A 395 -14.18 -30.21 14.19
N LEU A 396 -13.17 -31.07 14.11
CA LEU A 396 -12.91 -31.90 12.93
C LEU A 396 -13.94 -33.00 12.72
N PHE A 397 -14.78 -33.28 13.70
CA PHE A 397 -15.75 -34.35 13.66
C PHE A 397 -17.21 -33.87 13.56
N GLN A 398 -17.44 -32.56 13.69
CA GLN A 398 -18.77 -31.99 13.54
C GLN A 398 -19.06 -31.75 12.07
N GLN A 399 -20.08 -32.41 11.53
CA GLN A 399 -20.63 -32.03 10.22
C GLN A 399 -21.51 -30.79 10.41
N TYR A 400 -21.18 -29.73 9.74
CA TYR A 400 -22.03 -28.56 9.65
C TYR A 400 -22.92 -28.77 8.43
N ASP A 401 -24.23 -28.90 8.63
CA ASP A 401 -25.19 -28.91 7.53
C ASP A 401 -25.05 -27.60 6.77
N GLU A 402 -24.93 -27.69 5.45
CA GLU A 402 -24.92 -26.52 4.58
C GLU A 402 -26.31 -25.88 4.59
N GLU A 403 -26.52 -24.78 5.28
CA GLU A 403 -27.68 -23.90 5.12
C GLU A 403 -27.49 -22.93 3.94
#